data_80dc5f04505b686f163124b83c06a0c4
#
_entry.id   80dc5f04505b686f163124b83c06a0c4
#
_cell.length_a   1.000
_cell.length_b   1.000
_cell.length_c   1.000
_cell.angle_alpha   90.00
_cell.angle_beta   90.00
_cell.angle_gamma   90.00
#
_symmetry.space_group_name_H-M   'P 1'
#
loop_
_entity.id
_entity.type
_entity.pdbx_description
1 polymer ?
#
loop_
_entity_poly.entity_id
_entity_poly.type
_entity_poly.pdbx_seq_one_letter_code
_entity_poly.pdbx_strand_id
1 'polypeptide(L)'
;MMDLGRVADAESLILVDEADREVGHMSKAQCHQGRGTLHRAFSVLLFNSAGELLLQQRSASKRLWPQYWSNSVCSHPRRAESMEVATRRRLHEELGVRCPLHFLYKFQYQAQFDASGAEHELCSVFIGRCADSIRADRHEIMAWRWISPEALQSELADNAGQFTPWFRLEWARVWREHRPALSALQ
;
A
#
# COMPACT_ATOMS: atom_id res chain seq x y z
N MET A 1 4.74 -20.47 -21.18
CA MET A 1 4.22 -19.21 -20.60
C MET A 1 4.09 -19.44 -19.10
N MET A 2 5.08 -18.97 -18.30
CA MET A 2 5.04 -19.14 -16.84
C MET A 2 3.92 -18.27 -16.27
N ASP A 3 3.06 -18.91 -15.49
CA ASP A 3 1.92 -18.29 -14.82
C ASP A 3 2.43 -17.28 -13.78
N LEU A 4 2.36 -15.99 -14.12
CA LEU A 4 2.80 -14.89 -13.24
C LEU A 4 2.01 -14.81 -11.91
N GLY A 5 0.81 -15.37 -11.85
CA GLY A 5 0.04 -15.49 -10.61
C GLY A 5 0.70 -16.42 -9.58
N ARG A 6 1.35 -17.49 -10.03
CA ARG A 6 2.09 -18.42 -9.17
C ARG A 6 3.36 -17.81 -8.54
N VAL A 7 3.96 -16.80 -9.17
CA VAL A 7 5.18 -16.17 -8.65
C VAL A 7 4.86 -15.23 -7.47
N ALA A 8 3.73 -14.54 -7.50
CA ALA A 8 3.30 -13.67 -6.39
C ALA A 8 2.94 -14.47 -5.12
N ASP A 9 2.36 -15.68 -5.27
CA ASP A 9 2.03 -16.55 -4.12
C ASP A 9 3.26 -17.26 -3.53
N ALA A 10 4.38 -17.32 -4.26
CA ALA A 10 5.64 -17.88 -3.77
C ALA A 10 6.48 -16.86 -2.99
N GLU A 11 6.05 -15.59 -2.91
CA GLU A 11 6.77 -14.55 -2.18
C GLU A 11 6.73 -14.82 -0.67
N SER A 12 7.91 -14.90 -0.05
CA SER A 12 8.05 -15.13 1.38
C SER A 12 8.05 -13.80 2.13
N LEU A 13 7.04 -13.58 2.98
CA LEU A 13 6.86 -12.39 3.80
C LEU A 13 7.59 -12.52 5.14
N ILE A 14 8.00 -11.40 5.69
CA ILE A 14 8.70 -11.29 6.97
C ILE A 14 7.66 -11.22 8.09
N LEU A 15 7.56 -12.26 8.90
CA LEU A 15 6.74 -12.25 10.11
C LEU A 15 7.41 -11.42 11.19
N VAL A 16 6.63 -10.61 11.91
CA VAL A 16 7.13 -9.75 12.96
C VAL A 16 6.28 -9.83 14.22
N ASP A 17 6.86 -9.45 15.35
CA ASP A 17 6.12 -9.13 16.56
C ASP A 17 5.71 -7.65 16.59
N GLU A 18 4.99 -7.24 17.63
CA GLU A 18 4.52 -5.85 17.82
C GLU A 18 5.66 -4.82 17.93
N ALA A 19 6.87 -5.27 18.25
CA ALA A 19 8.08 -4.46 18.30
C ALA A 19 8.87 -4.43 16.97
N ASP A 20 8.28 -4.97 15.87
CA ASP A 20 8.90 -5.11 14.56
C ASP A 20 10.16 -6.00 14.55
N ARG A 21 10.29 -6.91 15.49
CA ARG A 21 11.36 -7.91 15.47
C ARG A 21 10.93 -9.07 14.58
N GLU A 22 11.81 -9.47 13.69
CA GLU A 22 11.59 -10.61 12.81
C GLU A 22 11.48 -11.90 13.64
N VAL A 23 10.36 -12.62 13.48
CA VAL A 23 10.07 -13.88 14.20
C VAL A 23 9.95 -15.08 13.25
N GLY A 24 10.05 -14.87 11.95
CA GLY A 24 9.99 -15.93 10.95
C GLY A 24 9.61 -15.44 9.57
N HIS A 25 9.28 -16.40 8.71
CA HIS A 25 8.85 -16.16 7.33
C HIS A 25 7.69 -17.06 6.98
N MET A 26 6.83 -16.61 6.07
CA MET A 26 5.69 -17.37 5.59
C MET A 26 5.36 -16.97 4.15
N SER A 27 4.84 -17.89 3.34
CA SER A 27 4.38 -17.52 2.00
C SER A 27 3.25 -16.51 2.09
N LYS A 28 3.17 -15.61 1.11
CA LYS A 28 2.12 -14.60 1.04
C LYS A 28 0.72 -15.21 1.15
N ALA A 29 0.48 -16.32 0.44
CA ALA A 29 -0.80 -17.01 0.46
C ALA A 29 -1.19 -17.49 1.87
N GLN A 30 -0.26 -18.09 2.61
CA GLN A 30 -0.50 -18.56 3.98
C GLN A 30 -0.66 -17.40 4.97
N CYS A 31 0.13 -16.33 4.80
CA CYS A 31 0.11 -15.16 5.67
C CYS A 31 -1.26 -14.49 5.73
N HIS A 32 -1.99 -14.52 4.61
CA HIS A 32 -3.31 -13.91 4.47
C HIS A 32 -4.49 -14.87 4.71
N GLN A 33 -4.24 -16.13 5.12
CA GLN A 33 -5.32 -17.07 5.46
C GLN A 33 -5.96 -16.78 6.80
N GLY A 34 -7.24 -17.15 6.94
CA GLY A 34 -7.98 -16.99 8.18
C GLY A 34 -8.03 -15.52 8.62
N ARG A 35 -7.49 -15.24 9.79
CA ARG A 35 -7.42 -13.87 10.35
C ARG A 35 -6.15 -13.10 9.96
N GLY A 36 -5.30 -13.67 9.13
CA GLY A 36 -4.00 -13.12 8.77
C GLY A 36 -2.95 -13.29 9.88
N THR A 37 -1.70 -13.50 9.49
CA THR A 37 -0.55 -13.53 10.40
C THR A 37 0.17 -12.19 10.34
N LEU A 38 0.57 -11.64 11.49
CA LEU A 38 1.25 -10.34 11.54
C LEU A 38 2.56 -10.39 10.75
N HIS A 39 2.67 -9.51 9.78
CA HIS A 39 3.83 -9.44 8.90
C HIS A 39 4.18 -7.99 8.55
N ARG A 40 5.40 -7.79 8.10
CA ARG A 40 5.94 -6.47 7.75
C ARG A 40 5.43 -6.02 6.40
N ALA A 41 4.94 -4.77 6.35
CA ALA A 41 4.41 -4.17 5.14
C ALA A 41 4.81 -2.69 5.02
N PHE A 42 4.50 -2.12 3.86
CA PHE A 42 4.62 -0.68 3.65
C PHE A 42 3.53 -0.14 2.75
N SER A 43 3.23 1.13 2.95
CA SER A 43 2.36 1.95 2.12
C SER A 43 3.09 3.19 1.63
N VAL A 44 2.83 3.58 0.40
CA VAL A 44 3.36 4.81 -0.20
C VAL A 44 2.20 5.69 -0.64
N LEU A 45 2.28 6.96 -0.29
CA LEU A 45 1.40 8.04 -0.71
C LEU A 45 2.20 8.98 -1.62
N LEU A 46 1.93 8.95 -2.93
CA LEU A 46 2.60 9.79 -3.91
C LEU A 46 1.78 11.03 -4.24
N PHE A 47 2.44 12.16 -4.25
CA PHE A 47 1.84 13.44 -4.61
C PHE A 47 2.47 14.01 -5.90
N ASN A 48 1.66 14.65 -6.73
CA ASN A 48 2.14 15.40 -7.88
C ASN A 48 2.55 16.85 -7.48
N SER A 49 2.96 17.65 -8.47
CA SER A 49 3.34 19.05 -8.26
C SER A 49 2.18 19.96 -7.85
N ALA A 50 0.94 19.55 -8.08
CA ALA A 50 -0.26 20.26 -7.65
C ALA A 50 -0.69 19.89 -6.21
N GLY A 51 0.04 18.98 -5.54
CA GLY A 51 -0.31 18.48 -4.20
C GLY A 51 -1.45 17.47 -4.19
N GLU A 52 -1.80 16.90 -5.34
CA GLU A 52 -2.81 15.87 -5.45
C GLU A 52 -2.19 14.48 -5.16
N LEU A 53 -2.93 13.63 -4.46
CA LEU A 53 -2.56 12.25 -4.15
C LEU A 53 -2.89 11.31 -5.32
N LEU A 54 -1.97 10.43 -5.67
CA LEU A 54 -2.21 9.31 -6.57
C LEU A 54 -2.99 8.21 -5.86
N LEU A 55 -4.22 7.98 -6.28
CA LEU A 55 -4.99 6.78 -5.90
C LEU A 55 -4.88 5.72 -6.98
N GLN A 56 -4.81 4.46 -6.56
CA GLN A 56 -4.95 3.32 -7.45
C GLN A 56 -6.25 2.55 -7.16
N GLN A 57 -6.88 2.03 -8.21
CA GLN A 57 -7.91 1.02 -8.10
C GLN A 57 -7.26 -0.35 -8.31
N ARG A 58 -7.35 -1.20 -7.31
CA ARG A 58 -6.75 -2.53 -7.30
C ARG A 58 -7.28 -3.39 -8.44
N SER A 59 -6.41 -4.16 -9.08
CA SER A 59 -6.80 -5.08 -10.14
C SER A 59 -7.91 -6.05 -9.68
N ALA A 60 -8.81 -6.41 -10.59
CA ALA A 60 -9.85 -7.40 -10.35
C ALA A 60 -9.30 -8.81 -10.02
N SER A 61 -8.03 -9.09 -10.36
CA SER A 61 -7.35 -10.34 -10.03
C SER A 61 -6.80 -10.42 -8.61
N LYS A 62 -6.87 -9.32 -7.84
CA LYS A 62 -6.43 -9.32 -6.44
C LYS A 62 -7.33 -10.22 -5.61
N ARG A 63 -6.72 -11.13 -4.81
CA ARG A 63 -7.45 -12.05 -3.95
C ARG A 63 -8.24 -11.34 -2.86
N LEU A 64 -7.66 -10.30 -2.24
CA LEU A 64 -8.27 -9.51 -1.19
C LEU A 64 -8.52 -8.09 -1.68
N TRP A 65 -9.70 -7.55 -1.41
CA TRP A 65 -10.16 -6.22 -1.85
C TRP A 65 -9.91 -5.95 -3.35
N PRO A 66 -10.35 -6.83 -4.28
CA PRO A 66 -10.31 -6.52 -5.71
C PRO A 66 -11.18 -5.29 -6.01
N GLN A 67 -10.73 -4.46 -6.95
CA GLN A 67 -11.45 -3.28 -7.44
C GLN A 67 -11.66 -2.13 -6.42
N TYR A 68 -11.14 -2.26 -5.20
CA TYR A 68 -11.17 -1.18 -4.22
C TYR A 68 -10.14 -0.10 -4.56
N TRP A 69 -10.48 1.15 -4.25
CA TRP A 69 -9.53 2.26 -4.27
C TRP A 69 -8.60 2.19 -3.07
N SER A 70 -7.35 2.56 -3.27
CA SER A 70 -6.30 2.49 -2.26
C SER A 70 -5.25 3.57 -2.47
N ASN A 71 -4.28 3.64 -1.55
CA ASN A 71 -3.07 4.46 -1.66
C ASN A 71 -2.26 4.12 -2.92
N SER A 72 -1.22 4.90 -3.21
CA SER A 72 -0.47 4.82 -4.46
C SER A 72 0.22 3.46 -4.66
N VAL A 73 0.86 2.91 -3.62
CA VAL A 73 1.45 1.56 -3.60
C VAL A 73 1.34 0.98 -2.20
N CYS A 74 0.97 -0.29 -2.08
CA CYS A 74 1.10 -1.05 -0.85
C CYS A 74 1.66 -2.44 -1.14
N SER A 75 2.65 -2.87 -0.37
CA SER A 75 3.34 -4.13 -0.59
C SER A 75 4.18 -4.54 0.63
N HIS A 76 5.02 -5.54 0.42
CA HIS A 76 5.84 -6.14 1.46
C HIS A 76 7.31 -6.15 1.07
N PRO A 77 8.24 -5.93 2.02
CA PRO A 77 9.64 -6.24 1.79
C PRO A 77 9.81 -7.76 1.71
N ARG A 78 10.68 -8.20 0.83
CA ARG A 78 11.10 -9.60 0.74
C ARG A 78 12.10 -9.93 1.85
N ARG A 79 12.29 -11.22 2.11
CA ARG A 79 13.34 -11.67 3.02
C ARG A 79 14.69 -11.03 2.68
N ALA A 80 15.39 -10.49 3.68
CA ALA A 80 16.65 -9.77 3.56
C ALA A 80 16.61 -8.48 2.71
N GLU A 81 15.43 -8.03 2.29
CA GLU A 81 15.27 -6.77 1.56
C GLU A 81 15.06 -5.62 2.56
N SER A 82 15.82 -4.54 2.40
CA SER A 82 15.58 -3.33 3.18
C SER A 82 14.31 -2.62 2.73
N MET A 83 13.69 -1.83 3.60
CA MET A 83 12.49 -1.08 3.29
C MET A 83 12.72 -0.10 2.13
N GLU A 84 13.90 0.53 2.05
CA GLU A 84 14.27 1.42 0.95
C GLU A 84 14.30 0.69 -0.40
N VAL A 85 14.89 -0.50 -0.44
CA VAL A 85 14.96 -1.32 -1.66
C VAL A 85 13.57 -1.79 -2.05
N ALA A 86 12.77 -2.28 -1.10
CA ALA A 86 11.42 -2.77 -1.32
C ALA A 86 10.48 -1.69 -1.89
N THR A 87 10.46 -0.51 -1.27
CA THR A 87 9.61 0.60 -1.73
C THR A 87 10.01 1.07 -3.12
N ARG A 88 11.31 1.22 -3.40
CA ARG A 88 11.82 1.61 -4.73
C ARG A 88 11.49 0.57 -5.80
N ARG A 89 11.65 -0.71 -5.48
CA ARG A 89 11.30 -1.82 -6.37
C ARG A 89 9.82 -1.77 -6.73
N ARG A 90 8.92 -1.68 -5.76
CA ARG A 90 7.48 -1.70 -6.00
C ARG A 90 6.95 -0.45 -6.70
N LEU A 91 7.49 0.72 -6.41
CA LEU A 91 7.20 1.94 -7.18
C LEU A 91 7.48 1.76 -8.67
N HIS A 92 8.62 1.15 -8.97
CA HIS A 92 9.00 0.89 -10.37
C HIS A 92 8.14 -0.22 -11.01
N GLU A 93 7.90 -1.32 -10.29
CA GLU A 93 7.10 -2.44 -10.79
C GLU A 93 5.63 -2.05 -11.03
N GLU A 94 5.00 -1.35 -10.07
CA GLU A 94 3.57 -1.05 -10.14
C GLU A 94 3.24 0.22 -10.96
N LEU A 95 4.08 1.25 -10.89
CA LEU A 95 3.80 2.58 -11.45
C LEU A 95 4.82 3.06 -12.48
N GLY A 96 5.94 2.36 -12.64
CA GLY A 96 7.02 2.76 -13.56
C GLY A 96 7.80 4.00 -13.12
N VAL A 97 7.68 4.42 -11.84
CA VAL A 97 8.26 5.68 -11.35
C VAL A 97 9.40 5.44 -10.36
N ARG A 98 10.21 6.48 -10.19
CA ARG A 98 11.27 6.57 -9.19
C ARG A 98 11.24 7.95 -8.55
N CYS A 99 11.09 8.01 -7.25
CA CYS A 99 11.13 9.27 -6.50
C CYS A 99 11.68 9.04 -5.09
N PRO A 100 12.21 10.09 -4.45
CA PRO A 100 12.56 10.07 -3.05
C PRO A 100 11.31 9.84 -2.19
N LEU A 101 11.46 9.05 -1.13
CA LEU A 101 10.42 8.81 -0.16
C LEU A 101 10.86 9.25 1.23
N HIS A 102 9.93 9.79 2.00
CA HIS A 102 10.10 10.16 3.39
C HIS A 102 9.21 9.29 4.26
N PHE A 103 9.82 8.66 5.27
CA PHE A 103 9.07 7.89 6.27
C PHE A 103 8.25 8.85 7.14
N LEU A 104 6.97 8.50 7.38
CA LEU A 104 6.09 9.26 8.27
C LEU A 104 5.92 8.59 9.62
N TYR A 105 5.36 7.39 9.59
CA TYR A 105 5.07 6.62 10.80
C TYR A 105 4.89 5.14 10.48
N LYS A 106 4.77 4.34 11.53
CA LYS A 106 4.42 2.93 11.48
C LYS A 106 3.16 2.68 12.28
N PHE A 107 2.30 1.78 11.82
CA PHE A 107 1.12 1.36 12.55
C PHE A 107 0.81 -0.10 12.28
N GLN A 108 0.11 -0.72 13.22
CA GLN A 108 -0.41 -2.07 13.06
C GLN A 108 -1.90 -2.01 12.77
N TYR A 109 -2.37 -2.85 11.86
CA TYR A 109 -3.79 -3.04 11.61
C TYR A 109 -4.10 -4.50 11.27
N GLN A 110 -5.36 -4.86 11.49
CA GLN A 110 -5.94 -6.11 11.03
C GLN A 110 -7.29 -5.82 10.38
N ALA A 111 -7.53 -6.40 9.21
CA ALA A 111 -8.77 -6.25 8.49
C ALA A 111 -9.17 -7.60 7.88
N GLN A 112 -10.40 -8.05 8.16
CA GLN A 112 -10.98 -9.22 7.54
C GLN A 112 -11.67 -8.80 6.24
N PHE A 113 -11.37 -9.50 5.13
CA PHE A 113 -12.10 -9.27 3.88
C PHE A 113 -13.39 -10.09 3.87
N ASP A 114 -13.24 -11.39 3.82
CA ASP A 114 -14.31 -12.39 3.89
C ASP A 114 -13.72 -13.76 4.31
N ALA A 115 -14.37 -14.84 3.95
CA ALA A 115 -13.84 -16.18 4.20
C ALA A 115 -12.54 -16.50 3.43
N SER A 116 -12.19 -15.72 2.40
CA SER A 116 -10.97 -15.91 1.60
C SER A 116 -9.71 -15.42 2.32
N GLY A 117 -9.82 -14.51 3.31
CA GLY A 117 -8.66 -14.10 4.09
C GLY A 117 -8.72 -12.71 4.70
N ALA A 118 -7.58 -12.29 5.25
CA ALA A 118 -7.41 -11.04 5.97
C ALA A 118 -6.01 -10.45 5.74
N GLU A 119 -5.89 -9.15 5.97
CA GLU A 119 -4.62 -8.45 6.18
C GLU A 119 -4.36 -8.34 7.68
N HIS A 120 -3.11 -8.57 8.09
CA HIS A 120 -2.63 -8.30 9.45
C HIS A 120 -1.18 -7.82 9.36
N GLU A 121 -1.01 -6.50 9.35
CA GLU A 121 0.25 -5.88 8.97
C GLU A 121 0.78 -4.92 10.03
N LEU A 122 2.11 -4.92 10.17
CA LEU A 122 2.87 -3.82 10.74
C LEU A 122 3.41 -2.99 9.57
N CYS A 123 2.69 -1.93 9.24
CA CYS A 123 2.85 -1.16 8.02
C CYS A 123 3.65 0.13 8.26
N SER A 124 4.71 0.33 7.49
CA SER A 124 5.48 1.58 7.43
C SER A 124 4.91 2.47 6.34
N VAL A 125 4.49 3.69 6.69
CA VAL A 125 3.89 4.65 5.77
C VAL A 125 4.92 5.66 5.32
N PHE A 126 5.01 5.84 3.99
CA PHE A 126 5.91 6.77 3.33
C PHE A 126 5.13 7.76 2.48
N ILE A 127 5.68 8.96 2.33
CA ILE A 127 5.23 9.96 1.35
C ILE A 127 6.34 10.30 0.38
N GLY A 128 5.96 10.69 -0.84
CA GLY A 128 6.90 11.18 -1.84
C GLY A 128 6.24 12.10 -2.85
N ARG A 129 7.05 12.93 -3.51
CA ARG A 129 6.65 13.72 -4.66
C ARG A 129 7.14 13.06 -5.92
N CYS A 130 6.24 12.86 -6.88
CA CYS A 130 6.55 12.24 -8.16
C CYS A 130 6.21 13.20 -9.30
N ALA A 131 7.20 13.52 -10.13
CA ALA A 131 7.02 14.31 -11.34
C ALA A 131 6.96 13.44 -12.60
N ASP A 132 7.21 12.12 -12.47
CA ASP A 132 7.26 11.20 -13.59
C ASP A 132 5.85 10.84 -14.10
N SER A 133 5.77 10.49 -15.38
CA SER A 133 4.54 9.94 -15.95
C SER A 133 4.25 8.55 -15.40
N ILE A 134 3.04 8.34 -14.91
CA ILE A 134 2.60 7.05 -14.36
C ILE A 134 2.43 6.03 -15.49
N ARG A 135 3.08 4.88 -15.33
CA ARG A 135 2.93 3.69 -16.19
C ARG A 135 2.50 2.51 -15.33
N ALA A 136 1.20 2.47 -15.03
CA ALA A 136 0.64 1.45 -14.16
C ALA A 136 0.70 0.06 -14.78
N ASP A 137 1.16 -0.93 -14.00
CA ASP A 137 1.04 -2.34 -14.36
C ASP A 137 -0.42 -2.78 -14.20
N ARG A 138 -1.04 -3.20 -15.31
CA ARG A 138 -2.45 -3.63 -15.37
C ARG A 138 -2.75 -4.90 -14.58
N HIS A 139 -1.74 -5.70 -14.26
CA HIS A 139 -1.90 -6.87 -13.38
C HIS A 139 -2.09 -6.47 -11.91
N GLU A 140 -1.56 -5.30 -11.53
CA GLU A 140 -1.66 -4.77 -10.17
C GLU A 140 -2.79 -3.74 -10.04
N ILE A 141 -2.94 -2.87 -11.05
CA ILE A 141 -3.75 -1.64 -11.02
C ILE A 141 -4.66 -1.58 -12.25
N MET A 142 -5.98 -1.60 -12.03
CA MET A 142 -6.93 -1.49 -13.14
C MET A 142 -7.22 -0.04 -13.55
N ALA A 143 -7.14 0.90 -12.63
CA ALA A 143 -7.28 2.33 -12.85
C ALA A 143 -6.50 3.13 -11.82
N TRP A 144 -6.16 4.36 -12.15
CA TRP A 144 -5.55 5.31 -11.22
C TRP A 144 -6.00 6.73 -11.52
N ARG A 145 -5.91 7.61 -10.54
CA ARG A 145 -6.24 9.03 -10.68
C ARG A 145 -5.52 9.88 -9.66
N TRP A 146 -5.36 11.15 -9.98
CA TRP A 146 -4.97 12.19 -9.02
C TRP A 146 -6.21 12.76 -8.33
N ILE A 147 -6.10 13.09 -7.05
CA ILE A 147 -7.18 13.67 -6.26
C ILE A 147 -6.61 14.66 -5.24
N SER A 148 -7.27 15.82 -5.10
CA SER A 148 -6.88 16.76 -4.04
C SER A 148 -7.20 16.19 -2.65
N PRO A 149 -6.42 16.53 -1.62
CA PRO A 149 -6.68 16.12 -0.24
C PRO A 149 -8.10 16.43 0.23
N GLU A 150 -8.65 17.57 -0.12
CA GLU A 150 -10.00 18.01 0.25
C GLU A 150 -11.08 17.17 -0.45
N ALA A 151 -10.93 16.93 -1.76
CA ALA A 151 -11.85 16.07 -2.50
C ALA A 151 -11.83 14.64 -1.97
N LEU A 152 -10.65 14.12 -1.61
CA LEU A 152 -10.53 12.79 -1.00
C LEU A 152 -11.26 12.72 0.35
N GLN A 153 -11.18 13.77 1.18
CA GLN A 153 -11.93 13.81 2.43
C GLN A 153 -13.45 13.71 2.20
N SER A 154 -13.98 14.44 1.20
CA SER A 154 -15.40 14.36 0.84
C SER A 154 -15.78 12.97 0.33
N GLU A 155 -14.99 12.39 -0.57
CA GLU A 155 -15.26 11.03 -1.07
C GLU A 155 -15.20 9.97 0.02
N LEU A 156 -14.28 10.06 0.96
CA LEU A 156 -14.20 9.12 2.08
C LEU A 156 -15.38 9.26 3.03
N ALA A 157 -15.94 10.47 3.19
CA ALA A 157 -17.17 10.67 3.99
C ALA A 157 -18.38 10.04 3.31
N ASP A 158 -18.51 10.18 1.99
CA ASP A 158 -19.69 9.73 1.24
C ASP A 158 -19.61 8.26 0.84
N ASN A 159 -18.42 7.74 0.53
CA ASN A 159 -18.21 6.45 -0.14
C ASN A 159 -17.08 5.61 0.51
N ALA A 160 -16.94 5.64 1.82
CA ALA A 160 -15.86 4.93 2.53
C ALA A 160 -15.74 3.44 2.17
N GLY A 161 -16.84 2.78 1.81
CA GLY A 161 -16.90 1.37 1.43
C GLY A 161 -16.19 1.04 0.12
N GLN A 162 -15.84 2.02 -0.70
CA GLN A 162 -15.09 1.82 -1.95
C GLN A 162 -13.57 1.83 -1.73
N PHE A 163 -13.12 2.15 -0.52
CA PHE A 163 -11.70 2.26 -0.18
C PHE A 163 -11.25 1.13 0.73
N THR A 164 -10.01 0.70 0.54
CA THR A 164 -9.41 -0.33 1.39
C THR A 164 -9.34 0.12 2.86
N PRO A 165 -9.52 -0.80 3.83
CA PRO A 165 -9.52 -0.45 5.26
C PRO A 165 -8.24 0.25 5.71
N TRP A 166 -7.06 -0.26 5.29
CA TRP A 166 -5.77 0.34 5.67
C TRP A 166 -5.62 1.76 5.16
N PHE A 167 -5.98 2.01 3.88
CA PHE A 167 -5.88 3.35 3.31
C PHE A 167 -6.76 4.37 4.06
N ARG A 168 -7.95 3.96 4.48
CA ARG A 168 -8.84 4.81 5.29
C ARG A 168 -8.19 5.18 6.63
N LEU A 169 -7.54 4.22 7.29
CA LEU A 169 -6.81 4.44 8.55
C LEU A 169 -5.60 5.35 8.34
N GLU A 170 -4.81 5.07 7.30
CA GLU A 170 -3.62 5.85 6.93
C GLU A 170 -3.98 7.30 6.63
N TRP A 171 -4.97 7.51 5.74
CA TRP A 171 -5.37 8.84 5.34
C TRP A 171 -5.95 9.66 6.50
N ALA A 172 -6.77 9.06 7.34
CA ALA A 172 -7.31 9.71 8.52
C ALA A 172 -6.19 10.20 9.46
N ARG A 173 -5.13 9.42 9.62
CA ARG A 173 -3.95 9.81 10.43
C ARG A 173 -3.11 10.87 9.73
N VAL A 174 -2.83 10.72 8.45
CA VAL A 174 -2.10 11.72 7.65
C VAL A 174 -2.81 13.07 7.68
N TRP A 175 -4.11 13.09 7.48
CA TRP A 175 -4.93 14.30 7.50
C TRP A 175 -4.91 15.00 8.86
N ARG A 176 -4.98 14.24 9.96
CA ARG A 176 -5.01 14.79 11.32
C ARG A 176 -3.63 15.22 11.84
N GLU A 177 -2.59 14.42 11.57
CA GLU A 177 -1.30 14.54 12.25
C GLU A 177 -0.15 14.97 11.35
N HIS A 178 -0.26 14.80 10.02
CA HIS A 178 0.86 14.99 9.10
C HIS A 178 0.59 16.03 7.98
N ARG A 179 -0.42 16.89 8.12
CA ARG A 179 -0.69 17.96 7.14
C ARG A 179 0.53 18.85 6.83
N PRO A 180 1.37 19.24 7.81
CA PRO A 180 2.57 19.99 7.50
C PRO A 180 3.54 19.27 6.57
N ALA A 181 3.64 17.93 6.65
CA ALA A 181 4.48 17.14 5.76
C ALA A 181 3.95 17.17 4.31
N LEU A 182 2.61 17.20 4.12
CA LEU A 182 2.01 17.37 2.80
C LEU A 182 2.34 18.73 2.19
N SER A 183 2.28 19.79 2.99
CA SER A 183 2.64 21.15 2.56
C SER A 183 4.12 21.28 2.20
N ALA A 184 5.00 20.54 2.86
CA ALA A 184 6.44 20.55 2.57
C ALA A 184 6.79 19.82 1.26
N LEU A 185 5.87 19.03 0.69
CA LEU A 185 6.02 18.41 -0.63
C LEU A 185 5.61 19.37 -1.77
N GLN A 186 4.96 20.49 -1.47
CA GLN A 186 4.61 21.53 -2.45
C GLN A 186 5.82 22.42 -2.72
#